data_fa48aeb8a1dba24c53e0c5f5dbcf9fa7
#
_entry.id   fa48aeb8a1dba24c53e0c5f5dbcf9fa7
#
_cell.length_a   1.000
_cell.length_b   1.000
_cell.length_c   1.000
_cell.angle_alpha   90.00
_cell.angle_beta   90.00
_cell.angle_gamma   90.00
#
_symmetry.space_group_name_H-M   'P 1'
#
loop_
_entity.id
_entity.type
_entity.pdbx_description
1 polymer ?
#
loop_
_entity_poly.entity_id
_entity_poly.type
_entity_poly.pdbx_seq_one_letter_code
_entity_poly.pdbx_strand_id
1 'polypeptide(L)'
;VCSSDLCFHTFINALRERTFDKLVLSRHLTVDKVADFSPLSIFRAACKRYIHSYIYLCYTPQTGIWLGSTPEIILSGEKDEWHTVALAGTQPLQDGRLPQVWDEKNRKEQDYVASYIRRQLLSLDIHSTENGPYPAYAGALSHLKTDFRFSLKDNKGLGDLLKVLHPTPAVCGLPKEEAYQFILQNEGYDRRYYSGFIGWLDPEGRTDIYVNLRCMHIEDKQLTLYAGGGLLASSELNDEWLETEKKLQTIKRLIAVPPLKS
;
A
#
# COMPACT_ATOMS: atom_id res chain seq x y z
N VAL A 1 -10.78 26.57 3.07
CA VAL A 1 -10.95 25.16 2.66
C VAL A 1 -9.56 24.62 2.37
N CYS A 2 -9.15 23.59 3.09
CA CYS A 2 -7.85 22.96 2.88
C CYS A 2 -7.84 22.27 1.51
N SER A 3 -6.69 22.26 0.82
CA SER A 3 -6.53 21.59 -0.49
C SER A 3 -6.96 20.11 -0.46
N SER A 4 -6.74 19.43 0.67
CA SER A 4 -7.15 18.04 0.88
C SER A 4 -8.67 17.86 0.95
N ASP A 5 -9.42 18.83 1.49
CA ASP A 5 -10.88 18.77 1.58
C ASP A 5 -11.49 18.90 0.17
N LEU A 6 -10.93 19.77 -0.66
CA LEU A 6 -11.37 19.95 -2.05
C LEU A 6 -11.13 18.68 -2.86
N CYS A 7 -9.96 18.05 -2.72
CA CYS A 7 -9.66 16.78 -3.37
C CYS A 7 -10.64 15.68 -2.93
N PHE A 8 -10.93 15.56 -1.62
CA PHE A 8 -11.89 14.58 -1.11
C PHE A 8 -13.27 14.77 -1.75
N HIS A 9 -13.79 16.01 -1.81
CA HIS A 9 -15.10 16.28 -2.42
C HIS A 9 -15.13 15.91 -3.91
N THR A 10 -14.06 16.16 -4.66
CA THR A 10 -13.96 15.77 -6.06
C THR A 10 -14.04 14.24 -6.22
N PHE A 11 -13.30 13.50 -5.40
CA PHE A 11 -13.28 12.04 -5.43
C PHE A 11 -14.62 11.43 -5.01
N ILE A 12 -15.21 11.93 -3.91
CA ILE A 12 -16.48 11.38 -3.39
C ILE A 12 -17.65 11.65 -4.31
N ASN A 13 -17.66 12.80 -5.00
CA ASN A 13 -18.70 13.09 -6.00
C ASN A 13 -18.65 12.11 -7.17
N ALA A 14 -17.45 11.85 -7.72
CA ALA A 14 -17.27 10.88 -8.80
C ALA A 14 -17.71 9.45 -8.40
N LEU A 15 -17.49 9.06 -7.13
CA LEU A 15 -17.96 7.79 -6.58
C LEU A 15 -19.51 7.77 -6.40
N ARG A 16 -20.11 8.87 -5.91
CA ARG A 16 -21.56 8.98 -5.73
C ARG A 16 -22.32 9.02 -7.07
N GLU A 17 -21.71 9.59 -8.09
CA GLU A 17 -22.20 9.57 -9.47
C GLU A 17 -21.99 8.21 -10.16
N ARG A 18 -21.37 7.24 -9.47
CA ARG A 18 -21.07 5.89 -9.98
C ARG A 18 -20.16 5.86 -11.21
N THR A 19 -19.33 6.90 -11.37
CA THR A 19 -18.28 6.90 -12.39
C THR A 19 -17.20 5.87 -12.04
N PHE A 20 -16.98 5.68 -10.72
CA PHE A 20 -16.03 4.71 -10.17
C PHE A 20 -16.69 3.88 -9.07
N ASP A 21 -16.29 2.61 -8.96
CA ASP A 21 -16.67 1.73 -7.86
C ASP A 21 -15.84 1.99 -6.60
N LYS A 22 -14.56 2.35 -6.80
CA LYS A 22 -13.57 2.64 -5.76
C LYS A 22 -12.53 3.60 -6.30
N LEU A 23 -12.08 4.53 -5.45
CA LEU A 23 -10.90 5.38 -5.70
C LEU A 23 -9.99 5.38 -4.47
N VAL A 24 -8.69 5.55 -4.67
CA VAL A 24 -7.75 5.75 -3.56
C VAL A 24 -7.25 7.18 -3.58
N LEU A 25 -7.59 7.92 -2.54
CA LEU A 25 -7.06 9.27 -2.30
C LEU A 25 -5.87 9.19 -1.36
N SER A 26 -4.79 9.85 -1.72
CA SER A 26 -3.61 9.91 -0.90
C SER A 26 -3.23 11.35 -0.54
N ARG A 27 -2.36 11.48 0.46
CA ARG A 27 -1.75 12.73 0.87
C ARG A 27 -0.33 12.50 1.37
N HIS A 28 0.41 13.58 1.43
CA HIS A 28 1.73 13.58 2.05
C HIS A 28 1.78 14.49 3.27
N LEU A 29 2.76 14.26 4.13
CA LEU A 29 3.12 15.10 5.26
C LEU A 29 4.60 15.39 5.20
N THR A 30 4.98 16.66 5.07
CA THR A 30 6.37 17.09 5.13
C THR A 30 6.70 17.54 6.55
N VAL A 31 7.82 17.05 7.07
CA VAL A 31 8.36 17.44 8.38
C VAL A 31 9.85 17.78 8.23
N ASP A 32 10.33 18.70 9.07
CA ASP A 32 11.75 19.07 9.08
C ASP A 32 12.60 17.90 9.59
N LYS A 33 13.73 17.69 8.92
CA LYS A 33 14.72 16.69 9.32
C LYS A 33 15.58 17.24 10.45
N VAL A 34 15.60 16.58 11.60
CA VAL A 34 16.46 16.95 12.71
C VAL A 34 17.95 16.71 12.38
N ALA A 35 18.85 17.47 13.00
CA ALA A 35 20.27 17.47 12.64
C ALA A 35 20.97 16.11 12.81
N ASP A 36 20.55 15.32 13.80
CA ASP A 36 21.07 13.99 14.11
C ASP A 36 20.27 12.84 13.48
N PHE A 37 19.40 13.14 12.49
CA PHE A 37 18.61 12.13 11.79
C PHE A 37 19.50 11.13 11.05
N SER A 38 19.34 9.85 11.37
CA SER A 38 20.06 8.75 10.74
C SER A 38 19.11 7.78 10.03
N PRO A 39 19.08 7.75 8.68
CA PRO A 39 18.25 6.80 7.93
C PRO A 39 18.50 5.34 8.34
N LEU A 40 19.77 4.98 8.60
CA LEU A 40 20.16 3.62 9.01
C LEU A 40 19.62 3.26 10.40
N SER A 41 19.61 4.21 11.33
CA SER A 41 19.04 3.98 12.67
C SER A 41 17.54 3.76 12.60
N ILE A 42 16.82 4.55 11.78
CA ILE A 42 15.38 4.39 11.52
C ILE A 42 15.09 3.04 10.87
N PHE A 43 15.87 2.65 9.86
CA PHE A 43 15.76 1.35 9.21
C PHE A 43 15.90 0.20 10.23
N ARG A 44 16.94 0.22 11.08
CA ARG A 44 17.14 -0.80 12.12
C ARG A 44 15.98 -0.83 13.13
N ALA A 45 15.45 0.33 13.51
CA ALA A 45 14.29 0.41 14.40
C ALA A 45 13.03 -0.16 13.73
N ALA A 46 12.83 0.11 12.44
CA ALA A 46 11.73 -0.46 11.66
C ALA A 46 11.81 -2.00 11.59
N CYS A 47 13.00 -2.56 11.30
CA CYS A 47 13.21 -4.01 11.25
C CYS A 47 12.88 -4.70 12.58
N LYS A 48 13.21 -4.07 13.71
CA LYS A 48 12.87 -4.61 15.03
C LYS A 48 11.39 -4.51 15.36
N ARG A 49 10.71 -3.47 14.87
CA ARG A 49 9.31 -3.17 15.23
C ARG A 49 8.30 -3.85 14.35
N TYR A 50 8.54 -3.94 13.05
CA TYR A 50 7.54 -4.35 12.04
C TYR A 50 7.91 -5.70 11.40
N ILE A 51 7.92 -6.75 12.22
CA ILE A 51 8.35 -8.12 11.83
C ILE A 51 7.48 -8.79 10.76
N HIS A 52 6.28 -8.24 10.49
CA HIS A 52 5.35 -8.74 9.47
C HIS A 52 5.32 -7.87 8.20
N SER A 53 6.36 -7.05 8.00
CA SER A 53 6.45 -6.15 6.86
C SER A 53 7.79 -6.29 6.15
N TYR A 54 7.81 -6.01 4.86
CA TYR A 54 9.05 -5.82 4.13
C TYR A 54 9.61 -4.43 4.44
N ILE A 55 10.80 -4.40 5.03
CA ILE A 55 11.48 -3.15 5.40
C ILE A 55 12.59 -2.90 4.40
N TYR A 56 12.65 -1.68 3.87
CA TYR A 56 13.71 -1.31 2.96
C TYR A 56 14.28 0.08 3.28
N LEU A 57 15.53 0.29 2.93
CA LEU A 57 16.22 1.57 2.82
C LEU A 57 17.01 1.52 1.53
N CYS A 58 16.67 2.38 0.58
CA CYS A 58 17.33 2.41 -0.72
C CYS A 58 17.74 3.84 -1.10
N TYR A 59 18.77 3.94 -1.91
CA TYR A 59 19.23 5.16 -2.54
C TYR A 59 19.57 4.89 -3.99
N THR A 60 19.08 5.75 -4.87
CA THR A 60 19.60 5.86 -6.24
C THR A 60 19.80 7.33 -6.60
N PRO A 61 20.74 7.66 -7.51
CA PRO A 61 20.93 9.04 -7.95
C PRO A 61 19.66 9.69 -8.53
N GLN A 62 18.78 8.87 -9.15
CA GLN A 62 17.55 9.33 -9.79
C GLN A 62 16.39 9.51 -8.82
N THR A 63 16.33 8.69 -7.78
CA THR A 63 15.15 8.63 -6.88
C THR A 63 15.39 9.26 -5.51
N GLY A 64 16.66 9.51 -5.15
CA GLY A 64 17.03 9.92 -3.80
C GLY A 64 16.93 8.77 -2.78
N ILE A 65 16.79 9.12 -1.51
CA ILE A 65 16.71 8.14 -0.41
C ILE A 65 15.25 7.87 -0.07
N TRP A 66 14.88 6.59 -0.06
CA TRP A 66 13.56 6.11 0.34
C TRP A 66 13.67 5.07 1.46
N LEU A 67 12.78 5.16 2.44
CA LEU A 67 12.61 4.18 3.50
C LEU A 67 11.14 3.82 3.63
N GLY A 68 10.85 2.54 3.77
CA GLY A 68 9.47 2.08 3.95
C GLY A 68 9.35 0.77 4.72
N SER A 69 8.10 0.51 5.12
CA SER A 69 7.68 -0.68 5.87
C SER A 69 6.34 -1.15 5.31
N THR A 70 6.39 -1.95 4.25
CA THR A 70 5.18 -2.36 3.53
C THR A 70 4.75 -3.79 3.84
N PRO A 71 3.46 -4.03 4.13
CA PRO A 71 2.92 -5.38 4.34
C PRO A 71 2.37 -6.01 3.05
N GLU A 72 2.22 -5.26 1.95
CA GLU A 72 1.44 -5.69 0.79
C GLU A 72 2.32 -6.27 -0.31
N ILE A 73 2.20 -7.58 -0.51
CA ILE A 73 2.86 -8.33 -1.58
C ILE A 73 2.08 -8.15 -2.88
N ILE A 74 2.77 -7.76 -3.95
CA ILE A 74 2.22 -7.81 -5.32
C ILE A 74 2.46 -9.19 -5.92
N LEU A 75 3.69 -9.67 -5.80
CA LEU A 75 4.11 -10.94 -6.38
C LEU A 75 5.28 -11.49 -5.58
N SER A 76 5.18 -12.73 -5.14
CA SER A 76 6.28 -13.42 -4.47
C SER A 76 6.28 -14.88 -4.90
N GLY A 77 7.47 -15.42 -5.14
CA GLY A 77 7.61 -16.81 -5.52
C GLY A 77 8.99 -17.18 -6.03
N GLU A 78 9.12 -18.45 -6.33
CA GLU A 78 10.33 -19.05 -6.87
C GLU A 78 9.92 -20.35 -7.57
N LYS A 79 10.57 -20.68 -8.69
CA LYS A 79 10.26 -21.85 -9.52
C LYS A 79 8.80 -21.81 -10.01
N ASP A 80 8.01 -22.80 -9.63
CA ASP A 80 6.61 -22.94 -9.98
C ASP A 80 5.62 -22.51 -8.86
N GLU A 81 6.13 -22.14 -7.68
CA GLU A 81 5.31 -21.71 -6.54
C GLU A 81 5.24 -20.18 -6.42
N TRP A 82 4.09 -19.63 -6.73
CA TRP A 82 3.85 -18.19 -6.74
C TRP A 82 2.66 -17.80 -5.89
N HIS A 83 2.71 -16.58 -5.34
CA HIS A 83 1.55 -16.01 -4.65
C HIS A 83 1.47 -14.51 -4.78
N THR A 84 0.24 -14.00 -4.68
CA THR A 84 -0.12 -12.59 -4.52
C THR A 84 -1.15 -12.46 -3.42
N VAL A 85 -1.39 -11.23 -2.94
CA VAL A 85 -2.35 -10.99 -1.87
C VAL A 85 -3.30 -9.84 -2.20
N ALA A 86 -4.56 -9.98 -1.82
CA ALA A 86 -5.46 -8.85 -1.65
C ALA A 86 -5.36 -8.40 -0.18
N LEU A 87 -5.00 -7.13 0.04
CA LEU A 87 -4.85 -6.55 1.36
C LEU A 87 -5.58 -5.21 1.39
N ALA A 88 -6.80 -5.17 1.92
CA ALA A 88 -7.62 -3.97 1.98
C ALA A 88 -8.62 -4.02 3.14
N GLY A 89 -9.31 -2.89 3.39
CA GLY A 89 -10.03 -2.70 4.64
C GLY A 89 -9.06 -2.48 5.81
N THR A 90 -9.30 -1.45 6.61
CA THR A 90 -8.36 -1.04 7.67
C THR A 90 -9.08 -0.86 8.98
N GLN A 91 -8.59 -1.52 10.03
CA GLN A 91 -9.02 -1.27 11.40
C GLN A 91 -7.82 -1.16 12.35
N PRO A 92 -7.93 -0.39 13.45
CA PRO A 92 -6.93 -0.41 14.51
C PRO A 92 -6.91 -1.77 15.19
N LEU A 93 -5.75 -2.14 15.74
CA LEU A 93 -5.66 -3.28 16.64
C LEU A 93 -6.47 -2.99 17.92
N GLN A 94 -7.15 -4.00 18.46
CA GLN A 94 -7.89 -3.96 19.72
C GLN A 94 -6.99 -4.55 20.81
N ASP A 95 -6.46 -3.72 21.70
CA ASP A 95 -5.49 -4.12 22.73
C ASP A 95 -4.30 -4.92 22.16
N GLY A 96 -3.80 -4.47 20.99
CA GLY A 96 -2.70 -5.13 20.29
C GLY A 96 -3.07 -6.40 19.54
N ARG A 97 -4.34 -6.80 19.52
CA ARG A 97 -4.86 -8.00 18.86
C ARG A 97 -5.64 -7.67 17.60
N LEU A 98 -5.73 -8.63 16.70
CA LEU A 98 -6.52 -8.53 15.48
C LEU A 98 -8.02 -8.45 15.81
N PRO A 99 -8.77 -7.49 15.19
CA PRO A 99 -10.21 -7.37 15.36
C PRO A 99 -10.93 -8.61 14.79
N GLN A 100 -11.96 -9.07 15.48
CA GLN A 100 -12.75 -10.24 15.05
C GLN A 100 -13.95 -9.83 14.19
N VAL A 101 -14.42 -8.59 14.35
CA VAL A 101 -15.60 -8.07 13.64
C VAL A 101 -15.17 -6.99 12.67
N TRP A 102 -15.68 -7.06 11.46
CA TRP A 102 -15.41 -6.13 10.38
C TRP A 102 -16.72 -5.56 9.84
N ASP A 103 -16.75 -4.24 9.62
CA ASP A 103 -17.90 -3.55 9.03
C ASP A 103 -18.04 -3.86 7.53
N GLU A 104 -19.20 -3.51 6.99
CA GLU A 104 -19.54 -3.78 5.57
C GLU A 104 -18.62 -3.02 4.61
N LYS A 105 -18.25 -1.76 4.91
CA LYS A 105 -17.34 -0.95 4.08
C LYS A 105 -16.01 -1.67 3.89
N ASN A 106 -15.37 -2.09 4.98
CA ASN A 106 -14.07 -2.76 4.95
C ASN A 106 -14.13 -4.12 4.22
N ARG A 107 -15.22 -4.88 4.42
CA ARG A 107 -15.43 -6.14 3.67
C ARG A 107 -15.59 -5.90 2.18
N LYS A 108 -16.37 -4.89 1.78
CA LYS A 108 -16.58 -4.53 0.39
C LYS A 108 -15.31 -4.02 -0.26
N GLU A 109 -14.53 -3.23 0.46
CA GLU A 109 -13.21 -2.76 0.00
C GLU A 109 -12.27 -3.93 -0.28
N GLN A 110 -12.23 -4.92 0.60
CA GLN A 110 -11.44 -6.13 0.42
C GLN A 110 -11.94 -6.96 -0.76
N ASP A 111 -13.27 -7.13 -0.91
CA ASP A 111 -13.84 -7.90 -2.02
C ASP A 111 -13.53 -7.29 -3.39
N TYR A 112 -13.51 -5.97 -3.52
CA TYR A 112 -13.09 -5.31 -4.75
C TYR A 112 -11.65 -5.68 -5.14
N VAL A 113 -10.73 -5.71 -4.19
CA VAL A 113 -9.34 -6.06 -4.45
C VAL A 113 -9.19 -7.53 -4.78
N ALA A 114 -9.83 -8.42 -4.00
CA ALA A 114 -9.79 -9.85 -4.23
C ALA A 114 -10.40 -10.25 -5.58
N SER A 115 -11.56 -9.69 -5.92
CA SER A 115 -12.25 -9.93 -7.19
C SER A 115 -11.44 -9.40 -8.38
N TYR A 116 -10.75 -8.27 -8.21
CA TYR A 116 -9.84 -7.76 -9.24
C TYR A 116 -8.70 -8.74 -9.48
N ILE A 117 -7.96 -9.15 -8.45
CA ILE A 117 -6.81 -10.07 -8.57
C ILE A 117 -7.26 -11.38 -9.22
N ARG A 118 -8.37 -11.96 -8.78
CA ARG A 118 -8.94 -13.18 -9.37
C ARG A 118 -9.16 -13.06 -10.88
N ARG A 119 -9.80 -11.95 -11.32
CA ARG A 119 -10.03 -11.68 -12.75
C ARG A 119 -8.74 -11.51 -13.52
N GLN A 120 -7.73 -10.81 -12.95
CA GLN A 120 -6.44 -10.62 -13.62
C GLN A 120 -5.69 -11.94 -13.79
N LEU A 121 -5.65 -12.80 -12.77
CA LEU A 121 -5.04 -14.12 -12.88
C LEU A 121 -5.74 -14.99 -13.95
N LEU A 122 -7.06 -15.02 -13.93
CA LEU A 122 -7.86 -15.76 -14.93
C LEU A 122 -7.67 -15.22 -16.35
N SER A 123 -7.47 -13.92 -16.54
CA SER A 123 -7.21 -13.33 -17.86
C SER A 123 -5.89 -13.77 -18.49
N LEU A 124 -4.96 -14.29 -17.67
CA LEU A 124 -3.70 -14.89 -18.08
C LEU A 124 -3.72 -16.42 -18.04
N ASP A 125 -4.90 -17.04 -17.94
CA ASP A 125 -5.09 -18.49 -17.78
C ASP A 125 -4.37 -19.06 -16.53
N ILE A 126 -4.25 -18.25 -15.49
CA ILE A 126 -3.64 -18.65 -14.22
C ILE A 126 -4.74 -19.01 -13.22
N HIS A 127 -4.82 -20.27 -12.84
CA HIS A 127 -5.73 -20.77 -11.82
C HIS A 127 -5.07 -20.72 -10.45
N SER A 128 -5.71 -20.03 -9.50
CA SER A 128 -5.22 -19.88 -8.14
C SER A 128 -6.10 -20.59 -7.12
N THR A 129 -5.48 -21.06 -6.04
CA THR A 129 -6.19 -21.39 -4.80
C THR A 129 -6.25 -20.15 -3.91
N GLU A 130 -7.41 -19.93 -3.30
CA GLU A 130 -7.67 -18.75 -2.48
C GLU A 130 -7.86 -19.15 -1.01
N ASN A 131 -7.25 -18.37 -0.11
CA ASN A 131 -7.46 -18.50 1.34
C ASN A 131 -7.74 -17.12 1.94
N GLY A 132 -8.95 -16.93 2.45
CA GLY A 132 -9.39 -15.65 3.02
C GLY A 132 -10.85 -15.32 2.69
N PRO A 133 -11.34 -14.10 3.06
CA PRO A 133 -10.57 -13.09 3.79
C PRO A 133 -10.42 -13.40 5.28
N TYR A 134 -9.26 -13.06 5.84
CA TYR A 134 -8.99 -13.15 7.27
C TYR A 134 -8.23 -11.90 7.77
N PRO A 135 -8.31 -11.56 9.08
CA PRO A 135 -7.57 -10.44 9.64
C PRO A 135 -6.06 -10.71 9.63
N ALA A 136 -5.25 -9.72 9.24
CA ALA A 136 -3.80 -9.80 9.23
C ALA A 136 -3.16 -8.52 9.80
N TYR A 137 -2.00 -8.65 10.43
CA TYR A 137 -1.21 -7.52 10.91
C TYR A 137 -0.60 -6.76 9.72
N ALA A 138 -0.65 -5.44 9.78
CA ALA A 138 -0.07 -4.54 8.81
C ALA A 138 0.61 -3.35 9.52
N GLY A 139 1.81 -3.56 10.02
CA GLY A 139 2.49 -2.61 10.90
C GLY A 139 1.76 -2.45 12.23
N ALA A 140 1.24 -1.26 12.49
CA ALA A 140 0.46 -0.94 13.70
C ALA A 140 -1.06 -1.07 13.50
N LEU A 141 -1.49 -1.56 12.36
CA LEU A 141 -2.90 -1.69 11.97
C LEU A 141 -3.21 -3.14 11.60
N SER A 142 -4.48 -3.41 11.36
CA SER A 142 -5.00 -4.66 10.83
C SER A 142 -5.67 -4.41 9.48
N HIS A 143 -5.54 -5.36 8.56
CA HIS A 143 -6.27 -5.40 7.29
C HIS A 143 -6.94 -6.75 7.11
N LEU A 144 -7.95 -6.81 6.25
CA LEU A 144 -8.44 -8.06 5.69
C LEU A 144 -7.50 -8.52 4.59
N LYS A 145 -7.15 -9.81 4.60
CA LYS A 145 -6.21 -10.42 3.69
C LYS A 145 -6.81 -11.64 3.02
N THR A 146 -6.61 -11.77 1.70
CA THR A 146 -6.83 -13.01 0.94
C THR A 146 -5.55 -13.39 0.22
N ASP A 147 -5.05 -14.59 0.44
CA ASP A 147 -3.91 -15.14 -0.29
C ASP A 147 -4.39 -15.84 -1.55
N PHE A 148 -3.68 -15.61 -2.65
CA PHE A 148 -3.85 -16.29 -3.94
C PHE A 148 -2.56 -17.05 -4.23
N ARG A 149 -2.62 -18.39 -4.27
CA ARG A 149 -1.48 -19.25 -4.60
C ARG A 149 -1.70 -19.89 -5.94
N PHE A 150 -0.68 -19.91 -6.79
CA PHE A 150 -0.74 -20.42 -8.15
C PHE A 150 0.62 -20.92 -8.61
N SER A 151 0.62 -21.68 -9.72
CA SER A 151 1.84 -22.12 -10.38
C SER A 151 1.98 -21.47 -11.73
N LEU A 152 3.22 -21.15 -12.12
CA LEU A 152 3.56 -20.69 -13.45
C LEU A 152 4.34 -21.79 -14.19
N LYS A 153 4.04 -21.97 -15.48
CA LYS A 153 4.75 -22.93 -16.32
C LYS A 153 6.21 -22.53 -16.59
N ASP A 154 6.44 -21.23 -16.67
CA ASP A 154 7.76 -20.62 -16.76
C ASP A 154 7.71 -19.17 -16.23
N ASN A 155 8.85 -18.55 -16.06
CA ASN A 155 8.97 -17.20 -15.50
C ASN A 155 9.06 -16.09 -16.57
N LYS A 156 8.84 -16.40 -17.85
CA LYS A 156 8.96 -15.42 -18.93
C LYS A 156 7.89 -14.34 -18.89
N GLY A 157 6.72 -14.67 -18.35
CA GLY A 157 5.57 -13.77 -18.22
C GLY A 157 5.51 -12.93 -16.93
N LEU A 158 6.54 -12.92 -16.07
CA LEU A 158 6.51 -12.19 -14.80
C LEU A 158 6.26 -10.69 -14.97
N GLY A 159 6.81 -10.07 -16.02
CA GLY A 159 6.57 -8.66 -16.32
C GLY A 159 5.12 -8.38 -16.69
N ASP A 160 4.50 -9.24 -17.50
CA ASP A 160 3.09 -9.11 -17.87
C ASP A 160 2.18 -9.36 -16.67
N LEU A 161 2.49 -10.35 -15.84
CA LEU A 161 1.77 -10.61 -14.60
C LEU A 161 1.85 -9.41 -13.65
N LEU A 162 3.03 -8.83 -13.46
CA LEU A 162 3.20 -7.62 -12.65
C LEU A 162 2.40 -6.44 -13.23
N LYS A 163 2.39 -6.25 -14.54
CA LYS A 163 1.65 -5.19 -15.23
C LYS A 163 0.14 -5.30 -15.00
N VAL A 164 -0.44 -6.49 -15.04
CA VAL A 164 -1.88 -6.65 -14.79
C VAL A 164 -2.23 -6.57 -13.32
N LEU A 165 -1.36 -7.05 -12.43
CA LEU A 165 -1.59 -6.98 -10.98
C LEU A 165 -1.42 -5.56 -10.44
N HIS A 166 -0.44 -4.77 -10.92
CA HIS A 166 -0.15 -3.44 -10.37
C HIS A 166 -0.55 -2.31 -11.32
N PRO A 167 -1.11 -1.18 -10.82
CA PRO A 167 -1.60 -0.98 -9.45
C PRO A 167 -2.89 -1.77 -9.19
N THR A 168 -3.01 -2.29 -7.96
CA THR A 168 -4.26 -2.90 -7.49
C THR A 168 -5.30 -1.83 -7.12
N PRO A 169 -6.59 -2.19 -6.99
CA PRO A 169 -7.59 -1.27 -6.43
C PRO A 169 -7.34 -0.89 -4.97
N ALA A 170 -6.38 -1.53 -4.29
CA ALA A 170 -5.95 -1.13 -2.95
C ALA A 170 -5.16 0.18 -2.94
N VAL A 171 -4.55 0.57 -4.06
CA VAL A 171 -3.72 1.78 -4.20
C VAL A 171 -4.12 2.69 -5.35
N CYS A 172 -5.08 2.27 -6.19
CA CYS A 172 -5.57 3.03 -7.34
C CYS A 172 -7.09 3.18 -7.29
N GLY A 173 -7.82 2.33 -7.95
CA GLY A 173 -9.28 2.36 -8.02
C GLY A 173 -9.85 1.39 -9.05
N LEU A 174 -11.16 1.48 -9.28
CA LEU A 174 -11.91 0.69 -10.24
C LEU A 174 -12.93 1.57 -10.98
N PRO A 175 -13.01 1.49 -12.33
CA PRO A 175 -12.12 0.75 -13.23
C PRO A 175 -10.67 1.28 -13.19
N LYS A 176 -9.68 0.42 -13.45
CA LYS A 176 -8.27 0.71 -13.15
C LYS A 176 -7.69 1.88 -13.96
N GLU A 177 -7.81 1.82 -15.28
CA GLU A 177 -7.16 2.80 -16.18
C GLU A 177 -7.80 4.20 -16.01
N GLU A 178 -9.13 4.27 -15.93
CA GLU A 178 -9.88 5.49 -15.71
C GLU A 178 -9.58 6.08 -14.32
N ALA A 179 -9.54 5.23 -13.30
CA ALA A 179 -9.18 5.65 -11.93
C ALA A 179 -7.75 6.18 -11.85
N TYR A 180 -6.81 5.56 -12.55
CA TYR A 180 -5.44 6.03 -12.62
C TYR A 180 -5.34 7.43 -13.23
N GLN A 181 -5.99 7.67 -14.37
CA GLN A 181 -6.02 8.98 -15.01
C GLN A 181 -6.73 10.04 -14.14
N PHE A 182 -7.83 9.66 -13.50
CA PHE A 182 -8.57 10.54 -12.61
C PHE A 182 -7.71 10.98 -11.41
N ILE A 183 -6.98 10.07 -10.79
CA ILE A 183 -6.07 10.36 -9.67
C ILE A 183 -4.98 11.35 -10.11
N LEU A 184 -4.32 11.10 -11.25
CA LEU A 184 -3.29 11.97 -11.77
C LEU A 184 -3.77 13.42 -12.01
N GLN A 185 -5.02 13.58 -12.42
CA GLN A 185 -5.61 14.89 -12.73
C GLN A 185 -6.15 15.62 -11.50
N ASN A 186 -6.57 14.90 -10.46
CA ASN A 186 -7.38 15.45 -9.38
C ASN A 186 -6.77 15.36 -7.98
N GLU A 187 -5.69 14.61 -7.77
CA GLU A 187 -5.09 14.46 -6.43
C GLU A 187 -4.22 15.67 -6.01
N GLY A 188 -3.76 16.47 -6.98
CA GLY A 188 -3.11 17.76 -6.72
C GLY A 188 -1.62 17.69 -6.37
N TYR A 189 -0.98 16.51 -6.38
CA TYR A 189 0.45 16.33 -6.19
C TYR A 189 0.99 15.07 -6.87
N ASP A 190 2.29 14.98 -7.06
CA ASP A 190 2.96 13.80 -7.60
C ASP A 190 3.27 12.81 -6.48
N ARG A 191 2.71 11.61 -6.55
CA ARG A 191 3.00 10.51 -5.61
C ARG A 191 4.45 10.03 -5.65
N ARG A 192 5.20 10.38 -6.68
CA ARG A 192 6.55 9.86 -6.95
C ARG A 192 6.53 8.32 -6.92
N TYR A 193 7.27 7.70 -5.98
CA TYR A 193 7.31 6.24 -5.83
C TYR A 193 6.31 5.68 -4.80
N TYR A 194 5.56 6.54 -4.09
CA TYR A 194 4.47 6.08 -3.25
C TYR A 194 3.39 5.41 -4.10
N SER A 195 2.84 4.29 -3.64
CA SER A 195 1.94 3.39 -4.38
C SER A 195 2.55 2.73 -5.62
N GLY A 196 3.85 2.92 -5.90
CA GLY A 196 4.60 2.13 -6.84
C GLY A 196 4.95 0.75 -6.26
N PHE A 197 6.03 0.16 -6.72
CA PHE A 197 6.48 -1.12 -6.15
C PHE A 197 7.99 -1.11 -5.84
N ILE A 198 8.36 -1.99 -4.94
CA ILE A 198 9.75 -2.20 -4.52
C ILE A 198 9.96 -3.67 -4.19
N GLY A 199 11.15 -4.17 -4.41
CA GLY A 199 11.49 -5.54 -4.06
C GLY A 199 12.64 -6.08 -4.87
N TRP A 200 12.70 -7.39 -4.91
CA TRP A 200 13.70 -8.16 -5.64
C TRP A 200 13.01 -8.94 -6.76
N LEU A 201 13.44 -8.73 -7.98
CA LEU A 201 12.98 -9.48 -9.16
C LEU A 201 14.12 -10.33 -9.68
N ASP A 202 13.98 -11.64 -9.53
CA ASP A 202 14.91 -12.64 -10.06
C ASP A 202 14.12 -13.73 -10.80
N PRO A 203 14.07 -13.69 -12.14
CA PRO A 203 13.34 -14.69 -12.93
C PRO A 203 13.90 -16.11 -12.83
N GLU A 204 15.18 -16.25 -12.44
CA GLU A 204 15.86 -17.57 -12.31
C GLU A 204 15.89 -18.05 -10.86
N GLY A 205 15.55 -17.19 -9.91
CA GLY A 205 15.54 -17.46 -8.48
C GLY A 205 14.29 -16.93 -7.81
N ARG A 206 14.47 -16.43 -6.57
CA ARG A 206 13.37 -15.90 -5.76
C ARG A 206 13.04 -14.46 -6.13
N THR A 207 11.76 -14.23 -6.36
CA THR A 207 11.19 -12.89 -6.57
C THR A 207 10.29 -12.53 -5.38
N ASP A 208 10.46 -11.31 -4.85
CA ASP A 208 9.62 -10.75 -3.80
C ASP A 208 9.37 -9.27 -4.10
N ILE A 209 8.18 -8.92 -4.61
CA ILE A 209 7.79 -7.56 -4.99
C ILE A 209 6.60 -7.11 -4.14
N TYR A 210 6.72 -5.92 -3.58
CA TYR A 210 5.76 -5.31 -2.67
C TYR A 210 5.26 -3.98 -3.20
N VAL A 211 4.04 -3.58 -2.83
CA VAL A 211 3.56 -2.20 -3.04
C VAL A 211 4.37 -1.25 -2.15
N ASN A 212 4.82 -0.14 -2.69
CA ASN A 212 5.56 0.86 -1.90
C ASN A 212 4.60 1.70 -1.05
N LEU A 213 4.36 1.23 0.17
CA LEU A 213 3.48 1.85 1.17
C LEU A 213 4.22 2.11 2.48
N ARG A 214 3.57 2.91 3.36
CA ARG A 214 4.15 3.25 4.68
C ARG A 214 5.60 3.67 4.53
N CYS A 215 5.83 4.61 3.64
CA CYS A 215 7.16 5.04 3.23
C CYS A 215 7.36 6.53 3.43
N MET A 216 8.62 6.93 3.39
CA MET A 216 9.02 8.32 3.33
C MET A 216 10.14 8.53 2.31
N HIS A 217 10.15 9.69 1.70
CA HIS A 217 11.26 10.24 0.94
C HIS A 217 12.12 11.10 1.89
N ILE A 218 13.43 10.90 1.85
CA ILE A 218 14.39 11.58 2.73
C ILE A 218 15.20 12.55 1.89
N GLU A 219 14.99 13.84 2.11
CA GLU A 219 15.69 14.94 1.45
C GLU A 219 16.72 15.58 2.40
N ASP A 220 17.48 16.57 1.92
CA ASP A 220 18.53 17.19 2.73
C ASP A 220 18.01 17.83 4.02
N LYS A 221 16.87 18.53 3.95
CA LYS A 221 16.30 19.29 5.07
C LYS A 221 14.95 18.76 5.53
N GLN A 222 14.29 17.92 4.77
CA GLN A 222 12.91 17.52 4.99
C GLN A 222 12.73 16.01 4.80
N LEU A 223 11.66 15.50 5.44
CA LEU A 223 11.16 14.14 5.28
C LEU A 223 9.72 14.25 4.77
N THR A 224 9.43 13.62 3.64
CA THR A 224 8.07 13.57 3.09
C THR A 224 7.49 12.19 3.30
N LEU A 225 6.47 12.08 4.15
CA LEU A 225 5.76 10.85 4.49
C LEU A 225 4.47 10.75 3.67
N TYR A 226 4.10 9.55 3.26
CA TYR A 226 2.93 9.30 2.42
C TYR A 226 1.93 8.36 3.09
N ALA A 227 0.65 8.64 2.89
CA ALA A 227 -0.46 7.74 3.24
C ALA A 227 -1.66 7.95 2.32
N GLY A 228 -2.47 6.92 2.14
CA GLY A 228 -3.72 6.99 1.39
C GLY A 228 -4.77 6.04 1.96
N GLY A 229 -6.01 6.27 1.61
CA GLY A 229 -7.17 5.47 1.97
C GLY A 229 -8.05 5.17 0.77
N GLY A 230 -8.72 4.02 0.79
CA GLY A 230 -9.69 3.63 -0.22
C GLY A 230 -11.04 4.28 0.05
N LEU A 231 -11.52 5.08 -0.91
CA LEU A 231 -12.82 5.73 -0.85
C LEU A 231 -13.88 4.90 -1.56
N LEU A 232 -15.04 4.80 -0.95
CA LEU A 232 -16.29 4.31 -1.51
C LEU A 232 -17.32 5.45 -1.46
N ALA A 233 -18.44 5.31 -2.15
CA ALA A 233 -19.52 6.32 -2.19
C ALA A 233 -20.07 6.68 -0.79
N SER A 234 -19.91 5.78 0.20
CA SER A 234 -20.29 5.96 1.60
C SER A 234 -19.18 6.52 2.50
N SER A 235 -17.99 6.82 1.96
CA SER A 235 -16.87 7.34 2.76
C SER A 235 -17.16 8.76 3.27
N GLU A 236 -16.72 9.01 4.53
CA GLU A 236 -16.86 10.30 5.19
C GLU A 236 -15.48 10.93 5.44
N LEU A 237 -15.35 12.24 5.21
CA LEU A 237 -14.07 12.96 5.24
C LEU A 237 -13.28 12.73 6.52
N ASN A 238 -13.92 12.87 7.68
CA ASN A 238 -13.23 12.76 8.97
C ASN A 238 -12.69 11.34 9.22
N ASP A 239 -13.44 10.32 8.84
CA ASP A 239 -13.03 8.93 9.03
C ASP A 239 -11.84 8.60 8.16
N GLU A 240 -11.87 9.01 6.89
CA GLU A 240 -10.77 8.78 5.93
C GLU A 240 -9.51 9.57 6.33
N TRP A 241 -9.68 10.81 6.80
CA TRP A 241 -8.58 11.60 7.33
C TRP A 241 -7.92 10.91 8.52
N LEU A 242 -8.69 10.45 9.49
CA LEU A 242 -8.19 9.73 10.68
C LEU A 242 -7.51 8.42 10.30
N GLU A 243 -7.99 7.73 9.26
CA GLU A 243 -7.34 6.52 8.74
C GLU A 243 -5.96 6.84 8.18
N THR A 244 -5.82 7.90 7.36
CA THR A 244 -4.51 8.31 6.85
C THR A 244 -3.57 8.78 7.96
N GLU A 245 -4.06 9.48 9.00
CA GLU A 245 -3.26 9.82 10.18
C GLU A 245 -2.70 8.58 10.86
N LYS A 246 -3.52 7.56 11.09
CA LYS A 246 -3.09 6.28 11.68
C LYS A 246 -2.03 5.59 10.81
N LYS A 247 -2.17 5.64 9.49
CA LYS A 247 -1.20 5.07 8.53
C LYS A 247 0.14 5.82 8.57
N LEU A 248 0.14 7.15 8.65
CA LEU A 248 1.35 7.96 8.81
C LEU A 248 2.10 7.65 10.10
N GLN A 249 1.40 7.28 11.18
CA GLN A 249 2.03 6.93 12.46
C GLN A 249 3.02 5.75 12.35
N THR A 250 2.88 4.88 11.35
CA THR A 250 3.84 3.80 11.12
C THR A 250 5.26 4.34 10.97
N ILE A 251 5.44 5.40 10.20
CA ILE A 251 6.76 6.02 9.98
C ILE A 251 7.03 7.13 11.03
N LYS A 252 6.04 7.97 11.38
CA LYS A 252 6.22 9.05 12.38
C LYS A 252 6.80 8.56 13.70
N ARG A 253 6.33 7.42 14.20
CA ARG A 253 6.82 6.83 15.46
C ARG A 253 8.28 6.39 15.41
N LEU A 254 8.82 6.10 14.23
CA LEU A 254 10.23 5.75 14.05
C LEU A 254 11.11 7.00 14.10
N ILE A 255 10.63 8.11 13.55
CA ILE A 255 11.35 9.40 13.51
C ILE A 255 11.43 10.03 14.92
N ALA A 256 10.38 9.85 15.73
CA ALA A 256 10.30 10.39 17.09
C ALA A 256 11.15 9.62 18.13
N VAL A 257 11.76 8.49 17.75
CA VAL A 257 12.63 7.73 18.67
C VAL A 257 14.02 8.37 18.68
N PRO A 258 14.58 8.75 19.86
CA PRO A 258 15.98 9.21 19.94
C PRO A 258 16.91 8.14 19.36
N PRO A 259 18.02 8.52 18.70
CA PRO A 259 18.97 7.58 18.17
C PRO A 259 19.44 6.63 19.28
N LEU A 260 19.43 5.34 19.02
CA LEU A 260 20.00 4.34 19.93
C LEU A 260 21.44 4.74 20.21
N LYS A 261 21.73 5.09 21.45
CA LYS A 261 23.11 5.28 21.88
C LYS A 261 23.88 3.98 21.57
N SER A 262 24.91 4.12 20.76
CA SER A 262 25.86 3.06 20.37
C SER A 262 26.51 2.40 21.58
#